data_97dcd1fbac9108a357f2ef1de1013e46
#
_entry.id   97dcd1fbac9108a357f2ef1de1013e46
#
_cell.length_a   1.000
_cell.length_b   1.000
_cell.length_c   1.000
_cell.angle_alpha   90.00
_cell.angle_beta   90.00
_cell.angle_gamma   90.00
#
_symmetry.space_group_name_H-M   'P 1'
#
loop_
_entity.id
_entity.type
_entity.pdbx_description
1 polymer ?
#
loop_
_entity_poly.entity_id
_entity_poly.type
_entity_poly.pdbx_seq_one_letter_code
_entity_poly.pdbx_strand_id
1 'polypeptide(L)'
;MTKIIFATGNKDKLREIKEILSDCDVEIQSMKEAGINVDIVEDGKTFEDNALIKARAIAAHTDAIVLADDSGLEIDYLNKEPGVYSARYMGEDTSYDIKNNNLIERLDGVPKEKRTARFVCAIAAVLADGRELVTRQTMEGYIGWEIAGANGFGYDPIFYLDEYGCSSAELTPQQKNAISHRGKALRAMKELLMKVL
;
A
#
# COMPACT_ATOMS: atom_id res chain seq x y z
N MET A 1 27.36 -0.67 0.16
CA MET A 1 25.95 -1.07 -0.12
C MET A 1 25.14 -0.84 1.15
N THR A 2 24.22 0.08 1.10
CA THR A 2 23.38 0.44 2.25
C THR A 2 22.30 -0.61 2.45
N LYS A 3 22.14 -1.08 3.69
CA LYS A 3 21.14 -2.09 4.04
C LYS A 3 19.80 -1.43 4.35
N ILE A 4 18.74 -1.94 3.72
CA ILE A 4 17.36 -1.52 3.96
C ILE A 4 16.55 -2.74 4.35
N ILE A 5 15.81 -2.64 5.47
CA ILE A 5 14.83 -3.64 5.89
C ILE A 5 13.45 -3.12 5.54
N PHE A 6 12.70 -3.89 4.77
CA PHE A 6 11.31 -3.59 4.46
C PHE A 6 10.38 -4.39 5.38
N ALA A 7 9.66 -3.65 6.23
CA ALA A 7 8.74 -4.19 7.23
C ALA A 7 7.45 -4.73 6.58
N THR A 8 7.57 -5.82 5.87
CA THR A 8 6.44 -6.50 5.23
C THR A 8 6.59 -8.01 5.29
N GLY A 9 5.47 -8.71 5.47
CA GLY A 9 5.35 -10.14 5.25
C GLY A 9 4.85 -10.49 3.83
N ASN A 10 4.50 -9.49 3.03
CA ASN A 10 3.96 -9.66 1.69
C ASN A 10 5.10 -9.74 0.66
N LYS A 11 5.20 -10.90 -0.02
CA LYS A 11 6.24 -11.15 -1.02
C LYS A 11 6.12 -10.28 -2.27
N ASP A 12 4.91 -9.92 -2.66
CA ASP A 12 4.67 -9.07 -3.83
C ASP A 12 5.13 -7.64 -3.57
N LYS A 13 4.84 -7.10 -2.39
CA LYS A 13 5.36 -5.80 -1.95
C LYS A 13 6.89 -5.78 -1.91
N LEU A 14 7.50 -6.85 -1.40
CA LEU A 14 8.97 -6.97 -1.35
C LEU A 14 9.58 -7.00 -2.75
N ARG A 15 8.93 -7.69 -3.70
CA ARG A 15 9.38 -7.74 -5.10
C ARG A 15 9.31 -6.35 -5.73
N GLU A 16 8.18 -5.65 -5.58
CA GLU A 16 7.98 -4.30 -6.14
C GLU A 16 9.06 -3.31 -5.66
N ILE A 17 9.39 -3.29 -4.36
CA ILE A 17 10.42 -2.38 -3.86
C ILE A 17 11.81 -2.75 -4.37
N LYS A 18 12.13 -4.04 -4.47
CA LYS A 18 13.41 -4.51 -5.04
C LYS A 18 13.56 -4.08 -6.50
N GLU A 19 12.48 -4.13 -7.28
CA GLU A 19 12.47 -3.66 -8.67
C GLU A 19 12.68 -2.14 -8.76
N ILE A 20 11.97 -1.35 -7.95
CA ILE A 20 12.05 0.12 -7.95
C ILE A 20 13.42 0.64 -7.51
N LEU A 21 14.05 -0.03 -6.55
CA LEU A 21 15.36 0.35 -6.03
C LEU A 21 16.54 -0.42 -6.67
N SER A 22 16.30 -1.15 -7.74
CA SER A 22 17.30 -2.01 -8.39
C SER A 22 18.52 -1.28 -8.94
N ASP A 23 18.39 0.01 -9.26
CA ASP A 23 19.46 0.89 -9.74
C ASP A 23 20.18 1.64 -8.61
N CYS A 24 19.79 1.41 -7.35
CA CYS A 24 20.43 1.99 -6.18
C CYS A 24 21.43 1.01 -5.58
N ASP A 25 22.53 1.53 -4.98
CA ASP A 25 23.50 0.70 -4.24
C ASP A 25 22.97 0.33 -2.85
N VAL A 26 21.86 -0.44 -2.84
CA VAL A 26 21.18 -0.87 -1.62
C VAL A 26 20.92 -2.37 -1.63
N GLU A 27 20.97 -2.98 -0.46
CA GLU A 27 20.55 -4.35 -0.21
C GLU A 27 19.20 -4.33 0.54
N ILE A 28 18.16 -4.91 -0.07
CA ILE A 28 16.82 -4.92 0.52
C ILE A 28 16.52 -6.31 1.07
N GLN A 29 16.20 -6.36 2.36
CA GLN A 29 15.81 -7.55 3.09
C GLN A 29 14.40 -7.40 3.68
N SER A 30 13.67 -8.51 3.75
CA SER A 30 12.45 -8.59 4.57
C SER A 30 12.81 -8.66 6.06
N MET A 31 11.82 -8.45 6.92
CA MET A 31 11.97 -8.69 8.36
C MET A 31 12.47 -10.10 8.67
N LYS A 32 11.92 -11.09 7.95
CA LYS A 32 12.28 -12.51 8.12
C LYS A 32 13.74 -12.78 7.75
N GLU A 33 14.19 -12.23 6.62
CA GLU A 33 15.59 -12.35 6.17
C GLU A 33 16.56 -11.66 7.14
N ALA A 34 16.11 -10.57 7.77
CA ALA A 34 16.87 -9.87 8.80
C ALA A 34 16.80 -10.52 10.20
N GLY A 35 16.03 -11.60 10.36
CA GLY A 35 15.86 -12.28 11.64
C GLY A 35 15.06 -11.48 12.68
N ILE A 36 14.27 -10.49 12.25
CA ILE A 36 13.48 -9.64 13.13
C ILE A 36 12.06 -10.19 13.20
N ASN A 37 11.62 -10.52 14.40
CA ASN A 37 10.27 -11.00 14.68
C ASN A 37 9.69 -10.14 15.81
N VAL A 38 8.78 -9.24 15.46
CA VAL A 38 8.14 -8.29 16.40
C VAL A 38 6.65 -8.25 16.11
N ASP A 39 5.85 -8.36 17.15
CA ASP A 39 4.42 -8.10 17.07
C ASP A 39 4.17 -6.59 17.07
N ILE A 40 3.50 -6.13 16.02
CA ILE A 40 3.24 -4.70 15.83
C ILE A 40 1.73 -4.47 15.86
N VAL A 41 1.29 -3.59 16.74
CA VAL A 41 -0.11 -3.15 16.82
C VAL A 41 -0.27 -1.88 15.98
N GLU A 42 -0.99 -1.98 14.89
CA GLU A 42 -1.30 -0.86 14.01
C GLU A 42 -2.60 -0.19 14.46
N ASP A 43 -2.51 0.68 15.45
CA ASP A 43 -3.62 1.43 16.06
C ASP A 43 -3.66 2.91 15.66
N GLY A 44 -2.88 3.28 14.63
CA GLY A 44 -2.87 4.62 14.07
C GLY A 44 -4.19 4.98 13.40
N LYS A 45 -4.47 6.28 13.34
CA LYS A 45 -5.68 6.83 12.72
C LYS A 45 -5.50 7.15 11.24
N THR A 46 -4.28 7.23 10.77
CA THR A 46 -3.91 7.49 9.38
C THR A 46 -2.98 6.42 8.84
N PHE A 47 -2.86 6.34 7.53
CA PHE A 47 -1.89 5.44 6.88
C PHE A 47 -0.46 5.81 7.25
N GLU A 48 -0.17 7.10 7.35
CA GLU A 48 1.14 7.62 7.77
C GLU A 48 1.48 7.18 9.19
N ASP A 49 0.53 7.27 10.12
CA ASP A 49 0.70 6.82 11.51
C ASP A 49 1.06 5.34 11.57
N ASN A 50 0.32 4.49 10.86
CA ASN A 50 0.54 3.05 10.84
C ASN A 50 1.88 2.68 10.20
N ALA A 51 2.26 3.34 9.11
CA ALA A 51 3.57 3.15 8.49
C ALA A 51 4.70 3.52 9.44
N LEU A 52 4.59 4.64 10.16
CA LEU A 52 5.57 5.08 11.17
C LEU A 52 5.62 4.11 12.37
N ILE A 53 4.48 3.67 12.87
CA ILE A 53 4.43 2.69 13.98
C ILE A 53 5.21 1.43 13.60
N LYS A 54 5.00 0.90 12.40
CA LYS A 54 5.73 -0.27 11.91
C LYS A 54 7.22 0.00 11.76
N ALA A 55 7.59 1.09 11.10
CA ALA A 55 8.99 1.42 10.85
C ALA A 55 9.77 1.61 12.15
N ARG A 56 9.20 2.32 13.13
CA ARG A 56 9.80 2.55 14.44
C ARG A 56 9.98 1.25 15.24
N ALA A 57 8.95 0.38 15.23
CA ALA A 57 9.00 -0.90 15.93
C ALA A 57 10.14 -1.79 15.43
N ILE A 58 10.38 -1.81 14.13
CA ILE A 58 11.48 -2.58 13.54
C ILE A 58 12.83 -1.88 13.75
N ALA A 59 12.89 -0.56 13.61
CA ALA A 59 14.13 0.21 13.78
C ALA A 59 14.72 0.08 15.18
N ALA A 60 13.91 -0.20 16.19
CA ALA A 60 14.38 -0.50 17.54
C ALA A 60 15.27 -1.77 17.66
N HIS A 61 15.31 -2.60 16.60
CA HIS A 61 16.02 -3.88 16.57
C HIS A 61 17.16 -3.92 15.53
N THR A 62 17.48 -2.80 14.89
CA THR A 62 18.51 -2.77 13.84
C THR A 62 19.07 -1.37 13.64
N ASP A 63 20.31 -1.27 13.19
CA ASP A 63 20.94 -0.02 12.74
C ASP A 63 20.77 0.22 11.22
N ALA A 64 20.08 -0.68 10.52
CA ALA A 64 19.78 -0.50 9.10
C ALA A 64 18.66 0.53 8.91
N ILE A 65 18.53 1.05 7.69
CA ILE A 65 17.36 1.84 7.32
C ILE A 65 16.14 0.92 7.29
N VAL A 66 15.06 1.34 7.91
CA VAL A 66 13.80 0.59 7.92
C VAL A 66 12.76 1.33 7.11
N LEU A 67 12.16 0.64 6.15
CA LEU A 67 10.97 1.09 5.42
C LEU A 67 9.76 0.29 5.85
N ALA A 68 8.63 0.96 6.01
CA ALA A 68 7.34 0.32 6.20
C ALA A 68 6.27 1.02 5.36
N ASP A 69 5.30 0.26 4.88
CA ASP A 69 4.14 0.81 4.18
C ASP A 69 2.84 0.53 4.93
N ASP A 70 1.87 1.41 4.77
CA ASP A 70 0.47 1.14 5.03
C ASP A 70 -0.36 1.60 3.84
N SER A 71 -1.31 0.78 3.44
CA SER A 71 -2.10 0.99 2.23
C SER A 71 -3.55 0.61 2.45
N GLY A 72 -4.45 1.26 1.73
CA GLY A 72 -5.85 0.90 1.77
C GLY A 72 -6.67 1.60 0.71
N LEU A 73 -7.97 1.30 0.74
CA LEU A 73 -8.98 1.85 -0.13
C LEU A 73 -9.83 2.87 0.65
N GLU A 74 -9.98 4.06 0.10
CA GLU A 74 -10.92 5.07 0.60
C GLU A 74 -12.03 5.29 -0.42
N ILE A 75 -13.30 5.16 0.02
CA ILE A 75 -14.48 5.38 -0.81
C ILE A 75 -15.20 6.62 -0.28
N ASP A 76 -15.35 7.65 -1.11
CA ASP A 76 -15.86 8.94 -0.67
C ASP A 76 -17.31 8.86 -0.15
N TYR A 77 -18.18 8.14 -0.83
CA TYR A 77 -19.58 7.97 -0.42
C TYR A 77 -19.72 7.23 0.91
N LEU A 78 -18.76 6.40 1.28
CA LEU A 78 -18.74 5.63 2.53
C LEU A 78 -17.87 6.31 3.60
N ASN A 79 -17.74 7.63 3.59
CA ASN A 79 -16.93 8.39 4.55
C ASN A 79 -15.49 7.89 4.66
N LYS A 80 -14.87 7.56 3.53
CA LYS A 80 -13.51 7.03 3.42
C LYS A 80 -13.33 5.58 3.92
N GLU A 81 -14.42 4.89 4.26
CA GLU A 81 -14.32 3.46 4.54
C GLU A 81 -13.92 2.67 3.28
N PRO A 82 -13.22 1.52 3.42
CA PRO A 82 -12.70 0.93 4.64
C PRO A 82 -11.44 1.62 5.23
N GLY A 83 -10.74 2.50 4.49
CA GLY A 83 -9.65 3.32 4.97
C GLY A 83 -8.51 2.50 5.59
N VAL A 84 -8.03 2.90 6.76
CA VAL A 84 -6.97 2.19 7.50
C VAL A 84 -7.37 0.77 7.92
N TYR A 85 -8.65 0.44 7.88
CA TYR A 85 -9.18 -0.90 8.17
C TYR A 85 -9.29 -1.80 6.95
N SER A 86 -8.76 -1.40 5.79
CA SER A 86 -8.94 -2.10 4.51
C SER A 86 -8.59 -3.59 4.58
N ALA A 87 -7.48 -3.96 5.21
CA ALA A 87 -7.08 -5.36 5.36
C ALA A 87 -8.00 -6.14 6.32
N ARG A 88 -8.54 -5.46 7.33
CA ARG A 88 -9.36 -6.03 8.42
C ARG A 88 -10.86 -5.87 8.18
N TYR A 89 -11.26 -5.20 7.11
CA TYR A 89 -12.67 -4.96 6.79
C TYR A 89 -13.46 -6.26 6.77
N MET A 90 -14.56 -6.33 7.52
CA MET A 90 -15.38 -7.53 7.72
C MET A 90 -14.65 -8.73 8.34
N GLY A 91 -13.45 -8.54 8.90
CA GLY A 91 -12.62 -9.59 9.48
C GLY A 91 -11.40 -9.92 8.62
N GLU A 92 -10.28 -10.19 9.27
CA GLU A 92 -9.00 -10.48 8.62
C GLU A 92 -9.05 -11.70 7.69
N ASP A 93 -9.80 -12.74 8.12
CA ASP A 93 -9.90 -14.01 7.40
C ASP A 93 -11.05 -14.04 6.37
N THR A 94 -11.79 -12.94 6.22
CA THR A 94 -12.87 -12.83 5.24
C THR A 94 -12.28 -12.70 3.83
N SER A 95 -12.79 -13.49 2.88
CA SER A 95 -12.32 -13.42 1.49
C SER A 95 -12.61 -12.05 0.86
N TYR A 96 -11.72 -11.64 -0.08
CA TYR A 96 -11.93 -10.38 -0.81
C TYR A 96 -13.16 -10.41 -1.72
N ASP A 97 -13.58 -11.57 -2.21
CA ASP A 97 -14.85 -11.69 -2.95
C ASP A 97 -16.04 -11.22 -2.10
N ILE A 98 -16.08 -11.62 -0.83
CA ILE A 98 -17.12 -11.19 0.12
C ILE A 98 -16.99 -9.69 0.41
N LYS A 99 -15.79 -9.20 0.69
CA LYS A 99 -15.53 -7.77 0.95
C LYS A 99 -15.92 -6.91 -0.25
N ASN A 100 -15.53 -7.31 -1.45
CA ASN A 100 -15.80 -6.60 -2.68
C ASN A 100 -17.30 -6.56 -3.00
N ASN A 101 -17.99 -7.69 -2.90
CA ASN A 101 -19.43 -7.74 -3.09
C ASN A 101 -20.18 -6.87 -2.07
N ASN A 102 -19.76 -6.87 -0.82
CA ASN A 102 -20.35 -6.03 0.21
C ASN A 102 -20.21 -4.53 -0.11
N LEU A 103 -19.04 -4.09 -0.58
CA LEU A 103 -18.81 -2.69 -0.96
C LEU A 103 -19.66 -2.29 -2.17
N ILE A 104 -19.78 -3.16 -3.17
CA ILE A 104 -20.68 -2.93 -4.32
C ILE A 104 -22.12 -2.80 -3.85
N GLU A 105 -22.60 -3.69 -2.98
CA GLU A 105 -23.94 -3.68 -2.43
C GLU A 105 -24.22 -2.40 -1.63
N ARG A 106 -23.28 -1.96 -0.80
CA ARG A 106 -23.39 -0.70 -0.04
C ARG A 106 -23.49 0.55 -0.93
N LEU A 107 -23.07 0.45 -2.20
CA LEU A 107 -23.15 1.50 -3.21
C LEU A 107 -24.30 1.28 -4.19
N ASP A 108 -25.23 0.38 -3.90
CA ASP A 108 -26.39 0.17 -4.76
C ASP A 108 -27.22 1.46 -4.91
N GLY A 109 -27.60 1.77 -6.15
CA GLY A 109 -28.31 3.01 -6.48
C GLY A 109 -27.49 4.30 -6.45
N VAL A 110 -26.21 4.23 -6.09
CA VAL A 110 -25.30 5.41 -6.09
C VAL A 110 -24.76 5.67 -7.49
N PRO A 111 -24.95 6.86 -8.06
CA PRO A 111 -24.47 7.18 -9.41
C PRO A 111 -22.93 7.25 -9.46
N LYS A 112 -22.37 7.08 -10.66
CA LYS A 112 -20.92 7.01 -10.88
C LYS A 112 -20.14 8.18 -10.27
N GLU A 113 -20.62 9.39 -10.45
CA GLU A 113 -19.97 10.62 -9.97
C GLU A 113 -19.85 10.70 -8.44
N LYS A 114 -20.62 9.88 -7.71
CA LYS A 114 -20.55 9.77 -6.24
C LYS A 114 -19.83 8.50 -5.76
N ARG A 115 -19.32 7.69 -6.69
CA ARG A 115 -18.60 6.45 -6.39
C ARG A 115 -17.09 6.64 -6.40
N THR A 116 -16.63 7.86 -6.38
CA THR A 116 -15.20 8.19 -6.39
C THR A 116 -14.47 7.54 -5.21
N ALA A 117 -13.32 7.01 -5.50
CA ALA A 117 -12.49 6.29 -4.55
C ALA A 117 -11.02 6.46 -4.88
N ARG A 118 -10.15 6.09 -3.95
CA ARG A 118 -8.70 6.04 -4.16
C ARG A 118 -8.08 4.91 -3.39
N PHE A 119 -7.06 4.33 -3.97
CA PHE A 119 -6.06 3.62 -3.21
C PHE A 119 -5.04 4.59 -2.64
N VAL A 120 -4.67 4.39 -1.40
CA VAL A 120 -3.66 5.18 -0.68
C VAL A 120 -2.50 4.29 -0.31
N CYS A 121 -1.27 4.78 -0.45
CA CYS A 121 -0.09 4.17 0.12
C CYS A 121 0.74 5.24 0.83
N ALA A 122 0.97 5.04 2.11
CA ALA A 122 1.96 5.77 2.89
C ALA A 122 3.19 4.90 3.10
N ILE A 123 4.37 5.48 2.93
CA ILE A 123 5.64 4.82 3.23
C ILE A 123 6.39 5.67 4.25
N ALA A 124 6.82 5.05 5.33
CA ALA A 124 7.69 5.66 6.32
C ALA A 124 9.08 5.02 6.23
N ALA A 125 10.11 5.85 6.39
CA ALA A 125 11.48 5.42 6.57
C ALA A 125 12.00 5.91 7.91
N VAL A 126 12.68 5.03 8.66
CA VAL A 126 13.47 5.40 9.83
C VAL A 126 14.93 5.15 9.48
N LEU A 127 15.74 6.20 9.51
CA LEU A 127 17.16 6.14 9.18
C LEU A 127 17.98 5.70 10.41
N ALA A 128 19.21 5.26 10.17
CA ALA A 128 20.13 4.83 11.24
C ALA A 128 20.40 5.91 12.30
N ASP A 129 20.33 7.18 11.93
CA ASP A 129 20.50 8.33 12.83
C ASP A 129 19.20 8.78 13.52
N GLY A 130 18.11 8.05 13.30
CA GLY A 130 16.80 8.32 13.91
C GLY A 130 15.92 9.32 13.16
N ARG A 131 16.40 9.91 12.05
CA ARG A 131 15.55 10.76 11.20
C ARG A 131 14.45 9.93 10.54
N GLU A 132 13.29 10.55 10.36
CA GLU A 132 12.12 9.94 9.76
C GLU A 132 11.74 10.64 8.45
N LEU A 133 11.38 9.86 7.45
CA LEU A 133 10.85 10.34 6.18
C LEU A 133 9.49 9.68 5.94
N VAL A 134 8.55 10.43 5.38
CA VAL A 134 7.21 9.89 5.06
C VAL A 134 6.80 10.36 3.67
N THR A 135 6.25 9.44 2.88
CA THR A 135 5.59 9.75 1.61
C THR A 135 4.17 9.22 1.61
N ARG A 136 3.26 9.90 0.93
CA ARG A 136 1.89 9.47 0.72
C ARG A 136 1.52 9.72 -0.73
N GLN A 137 0.99 8.71 -1.40
CA GLN A 137 0.52 8.80 -2.78
C GLN A 137 -0.81 8.07 -2.94
N THR A 138 -1.54 8.47 -3.98
CA THR A 138 -2.85 7.90 -4.29
C THR A 138 -2.94 7.46 -5.74
N MET A 139 -3.82 6.51 -5.98
CA MET A 139 -4.33 6.19 -7.32
C MET A 139 -5.83 6.44 -7.31
N GLU A 140 -6.28 7.45 -8.05
CA GLU A 140 -7.68 7.86 -8.10
C GLU A 140 -8.49 7.01 -9.09
N GLY A 141 -9.74 6.74 -8.75
CA GLY A 141 -10.66 5.99 -9.57
C GLY A 141 -12.06 6.00 -8.99
N TYR A 142 -12.83 4.97 -9.27
CA TYR A 142 -14.20 4.80 -8.75
C TYR A 142 -14.52 3.33 -8.53
N ILE A 143 -15.51 3.06 -7.68
CA ILE A 143 -16.00 1.70 -7.47
C ILE A 143 -17.02 1.37 -8.55
N GLY A 144 -16.76 0.30 -9.30
CA GLY A 144 -17.65 -0.22 -10.32
C GLY A 144 -18.85 -0.96 -9.75
N TRP A 145 -19.64 -1.58 -10.63
CA TRP A 145 -20.87 -2.31 -10.28
C TRP A 145 -20.69 -3.81 -10.22
N GLU A 146 -19.55 -4.31 -10.69
CA GLU A 146 -19.25 -5.73 -10.75
C GLU A 146 -17.77 -6.01 -10.48
N ILE A 147 -17.49 -7.23 -10.07
CA ILE A 147 -16.12 -7.74 -9.94
C ILE A 147 -15.62 -8.09 -11.37
N ALA A 148 -14.47 -7.55 -11.75
CA ALA A 148 -13.85 -7.81 -13.04
C ALA A 148 -12.33 -7.92 -12.92
N GLY A 149 -11.75 -8.87 -13.68
CA GLY A 149 -10.31 -9.11 -13.73
C GLY A 149 -9.81 -10.09 -12.68
N ALA A 150 -8.60 -10.59 -12.91
CA ALA A 150 -7.95 -11.59 -12.08
C ALA A 150 -6.51 -11.22 -11.68
N ASN A 151 -6.00 -10.09 -12.16
CA ASN A 151 -4.68 -9.60 -11.79
C ASN A 151 -4.74 -8.80 -10.49
N GLY A 152 -3.57 -8.54 -9.91
CA GLY A 152 -3.49 -7.81 -8.66
C GLY A 152 -4.02 -8.60 -7.47
N PHE A 153 -4.56 -7.90 -6.48
CA PHE A 153 -5.10 -8.49 -5.25
C PHE A 153 -6.07 -7.53 -4.54
N GLY A 154 -6.72 -8.03 -3.52
CA GLY A 154 -7.55 -7.20 -2.65
C GLY A 154 -8.77 -6.60 -3.35
N TYR A 155 -8.87 -5.28 -3.35
CA TYR A 155 -9.99 -4.54 -3.92
C TYR A 155 -9.80 -4.19 -5.41
N ASP A 156 -8.72 -4.60 -6.05
CA ASP A 156 -8.47 -4.32 -7.47
C ASP A 156 -9.64 -4.69 -8.39
N PRO A 157 -10.36 -5.81 -8.20
CA PRO A 157 -11.46 -6.20 -9.09
C PRO A 157 -12.67 -5.27 -9.11
N ILE A 158 -12.82 -4.40 -8.11
CA ILE A 158 -13.93 -3.42 -8.05
C ILE A 158 -13.48 -1.98 -8.24
N PHE A 159 -12.18 -1.74 -8.34
CA PHE A 159 -11.59 -0.43 -8.51
C PHE A 159 -11.36 -0.13 -9.99
N TYR A 160 -12.13 0.78 -10.55
CA TYR A 160 -12.15 1.12 -11.97
C TYR A 160 -11.42 2.41 -12.25
N LEU A 161 -10.78 2.48 -13.41
CA LEU A 161 -9.97 3.59 -13.87
C LEU A 161 -10.56 4.15 -15.15
N ASP A 162 -11.02 5.41 -15.12
CA ASP A 162 -11.63 6.06 -16.29
C ASP A 162 -10.68 6.08 -17.49
N GLU A 163 -9.40 6.35 -17.26
CA GLU A 163 -8.38 6.42 -18.30
C GLU A 163 -8.22 5.11 -19.08
N TYR A 164 -8.38 3.97 -18.39
CA TYR A 164 -8.24 2.64 -19.00
C TYR A 164 -9.58 2.00 -19.38
N GLY A 165 -10.68 2.51 -18.86
CA GLY A 165 -12.02 1.96 -19.10
C GLY A 165 -12.23 0.55 -18.54
N CYS A 166 -11.44 0.15 -17.53
CA CYS A 166 -11.50 -1.19 -16.92
C CYS A 166 -11.10 -1.14 -15.43
N SER A 167 -11.24 -2.28 -14.74
CA SER A 167 -10.76 -2.40 -13.37
C SER A 167 -9.24 -2.50 -13.30
N SER A 168 -8.66 -2.15 -12.15
CA SER A 168 -7.23 -2.31 -11.94
C SER A 168 -6.77 -3.78 -11.94
N ALA A 169 -7.69 -4.72 -11.71
CA ALA A 169 -7.43 -6.16 -11.85
C ALA A 169 -7.38 -6.65 -13.31
N GLU A 170 -7.74 -5.81 -14.27
CA GLU A 170 -7.65 -6.08 -15.71
C GLU A 170 -6.38 -5.50 -16.34
N LEU A 171 -5.61 -4.69 -15.60
CA LEU A 171 -4.33 -4.16 -16.03
C LEU A 171 -3.22 -5.22 -15.93
N THR A 172 -2.23 -5.12 -16.81
CA THR A 172 -0.98 -5.86 -16.64
C THR A 172 -0.23 -5.36 -15.39
N PRO A 173 0.64 -6.18 -14.77
CA PRO A 173 1.47 -5.71 -13.66
C PRO A 173 2.27 -4.44 -13.99
N GLN A 174 2.80 -4.35 -15.21
CA GLN A 174 3.58 -3.19 -15.68
C GLN A 174 2.71 -1.93 -15.78
N GLN A 175 1.50 -2.04 -16.35
CA GLN A 175 0.56 -0.92 -16.41
C GLN A 175 0.19 -0.43 -15.01
N LYS A 176 -0.15 -1.35 -14.11
CA LYS A 176 -0.51 -1.02 -12.74
C LYS A 176 0.64 -0.37 -11.98
N ASN A 177 1.85 -0.92 -12.05
CA ASN A 177 3.02 -0.37 -11.35
C ASN A 177 3.36 1.05 -11.78
N ALA A 178 3.12 1.39 -13.05
CA ALA A 178 3.38 2.73 -13.58
C ALA A 178 2.49 3.81 -12.93
N ILE A 179 1.26 3.47 -12.53
CA ILE A 179 0.25 4.41 -12.03
C ILE A 179 -0.16 4.18 -10.58
N SER A 180 0.22 3.04 -9.98
CA SER A 180 -0.26 2.64 -8.67
C SER A 180 0.20 3.60 -7.57
N HIS A 181 -0.63 3.69 -6.53
CA HIS A 181 -0.35 4.40 -5.29
C HIS A 181 0.99 3.95 -4.67
N ARG A 182 1.24 2.62 -4.61
CA ARG A 182 2.48 2.08 -4.06
C ARG A 182 3.69 2.40 -4.94
N GLY A 183 3.60 2.20 -6.24
CA GLY A 183 4.67 2.54 -7.17
C GLY A 183 5.07 4.02 -7.07
N LYS A 184 4.09 4.92 -7.02
CA LYS A 184 4.33 6.36 -6.82
C LYS A 184 4.98 6.65 -5.46
N ALA A 185 4.47 6.06 -4.37
CA ALA A 185 4.99 6.26 -3.02
C ALA A 185 6.42 5.75 -2.88
N LEU A 186 6.74 4.59 -3.47
CA LEU A 186 8.09 4.03 -3.49
C LEU A 186 9.07 4.90 -4.29
N ARG A 187 8.65 5.41 -5.45
CA ARG A 187 9.49 6.33 -6.24
C ARG A 187 9.75 7.65 -5.50
N ALA A 188 8.71 8.20 -4.85
CA ALA A 188 8.88 9.39 -4.02
C ALA A 188 9.82 9.15 -2.83
N MET A 189 9.70 7.99 -2.18
CA MET A 189 10.61 7.61 -1.08
C MET A 189 12.04 7.42 -1.58
N LYS A 190 12.23 6.81 -2.76
CA LYS A 190 13.55 6.70 -3.39
C LYS A 190 14.23 8.06 -3.56
N GLU A 191 13.49 9.06 -4.09
CA GLU A 191 14.01 10.42 -4.24
C GLU A 191 14.42 11.06 -2.92
N LEU A 192 13.67 10.81 -1.84
CA LEU A 192 14.03 11.29 -0.50
C LEU A 192 15.27 10.59 0.05
N LEU A 193 15.35 9.28 -0.09
CA LEU A 193 16.51 8.49 0.36
C LEU A 193 17.79 8.90 -0.35
N MET A 194 17.73 9.12 -1.67
CA MET A 194 18.91 9.55 -2.47
C MET A 194 19.47 10.90 -2.05
N LYS A 195 18.71 11.73 -1.34
CA LYS A 195 19.18 13.03 -0.80
C LYS A 195 19.87 12.90 0.55
N VAL A 196 19.73 11.77 1.23
CA VAL A 196 20.23 11.56 2.59
C VAL A 196 21.22 10.40 2.70
N LEU A 197 21.36 9.60 1.67
CA LEU A 197 22.37 8.55 1.50
C LEU A 197 23.63 9.12 0.85
#